data_d8bf8b6f59d246f8988e70b1d8b5dc59
#
_entry.id   d8bf8b6f59d246f8988e70b1d8b5dc59
#
_cell.length_a   1.000
_cell.length_b   1.000
_cell.length_c   1.000
_cell.angle_alpha   90.00
_cell.angle_beta   90.00
_cell.angle_gamma   90.00
#
_symmetry.space_group_name_H-M   'P 1'
#
loop_
_entity.id
_entity.type
_entity.pdbx_description
1 polymer ?
#
loop_
_entity_poly.entity_id
_entity_poly.type
_entity_poly.pdbx_seq_one_letter_code
_entity_poly.pdbx_strand_id
1 'polypeptide(L)'
;MRLRHLTIWMSFRLAVLILSVVAVLLQPLGGVLDEPQKKPQLADQFLIFGTVFEESGFLLPGAEIQVRRAGEKKVRWRQTSDRRGEFGVRVPPGAEYELTVKARGFEEQSHKIDARTGNREDLTVRMKPLPEGKKK
;
A
#
# COMPACT_ATOMS: atom_id res chain seq x y z
N MET A 1 -71.41 -15.73 23.12
CA MET A 1 -70.67 -16.02 21.86
C MET A 1 -69.43 -15.14 21.60
N ARG A 2 -68.90 -14.43 22.58
CA ARG A 2 -67.74 -13.51 22.37
C ARG A 2 -66.43 -13.99 22.95
N LEU A 3 -66.31 -15.17 23.50
CA LEU A 3 -65.10 -15.68 24.18
C LEU A 3 -64.27 -16.69 23.33
N ARG A 4 -64.77 -17.09 22.16
CA ARG A 4 -64.07 -18.10 21.34
C ARG A 4 -62.99 -17.50 20.43
N HIS A 5 -63.03 -16.21 20.17
CA HIS A 5 -62.04 -15.56 19.29
C HIS A 5 -60.77 -15.09 20.01
N LEU A 6 -60.84 -14.88 21.33
CA LEU A 6 -59.63 -14.42 22.08
C LEU A 6 -58.61 -15.54 22.28
N THR A 7 -59.08 -16.78 22.44
CA THR A 7 -58.18 -17.94 22.65
C THR A 7 -57.42 -18.33 21.39
N ILE A 8 -58.03 -18.15 20.23
CA ILE A 8 -57.37 -18.45 18.93
C ILE A 8 -56.27 -17.42 18.64
N TRP A 9 -56.48 -16.16 19.00
CA TRP A 9 -55.48 -15.09 18.78
C TRP A 9 -54.28 -15.20 19.70
N MET A 10 -54.50 -15.67 20.95
CA MET A 10 -53.39 -15.91 21.90
C MET A 10 -52.51 -17.10 21.47
N SER A 11 -53.14 -18.18 20.96
CA SER A 11 -52.40 -19.34 20.46
C SER A 11 -51.58 -19.03 19.21
N PHE A 12 -52.05 -18.13 18.34
CA PHE A 12 -51.34 -17.73 17.13
C PHE A 12 -50.13 -16.85 17.45
N ARG A 13 -50.21 -15.98 18.46
CA ARG A 13 -49.08 -15.17 18.91
C ARG A 13 -48.00 -15.99 19.60
N LEU A 14 -48.38 -17.03 20.34
CA LEU A 14 -47.43 -17.93 20.99
C LEU A 14 -46.70 -18.79 19.96
N ALA A 15 -47.37 -19.26 18.91
CA ALA A 15 -46.77 -20.06 17.84
C ALA A 15 -45.75 -19.23 17.01
N VAL A 16 -46.05 -17.96 16.75
CA VAL A 16 -45.14 -17.07 16.02
C VAL A 16 -43.90 -16.73 16.84
N LEU A 17 -44.04 -16.58 18.17
CA LEU A 17 -42.88 -16.34 19.05
C LEU A 17 -41.96 -17.55 19.16
N ILE A 18 -42.52 -18.76 19.19
CA ILE A 18 -41.73 -20.01 19.24
C ILE A 18 -40.99 -20.22 17.92
N LEU A 19 -41.59 -19.89 16.77
CA LEU A 19 -40.97 -20.02 15.46
C LEU A 19 -39.79 -19.03 15.28
N SER A 20 -39.88 -17.83 15.87
CA SER A 20 -38.82 -16.83 15.80
C SER A 20 -37.61 -17.17 16.68
N VAL A 21 -37.82 -17.88 17.79
CA VAL A 21 -36.72 -18.31 18.68
C VAL A 21 -35.94 -19.47 18.08
N VAL A 22 -36.58 -20.38 17.35
CA VAL A 22 -35.93 -21.52 16.70
C VAL A 22 -35.08 -21.04 15.50
N ALA A 23 -35.51 -19.99 14.79
CA ALA A 23 -34.74 -19.43 13.67
C ALA A 23 -33.41 -18.76 14.12
N VAL A 24 -33.34 -18.27 15.36
CA VAL A 24 -32.12 -17.68 15.90
C VAL A 24 -31.09 -18.74 16.33
N LEU A 25 -31.53 -19.94 16.67
CA LEU A 25 -30.65 -21.04 17.08
C LEU A 25 -30.04 -21.82 15.91
N LEU A 26 -30.51 -21.59 14.69
CA LEU A 26 -29.99 -22.22 13.46
C LEU A 26 -29.12 -21.23 12.65
N GLN A 27 -28.52 -20.27 13.29
CA GLN A 27 -27.45 -19.50 12.61
C GLN A 27 -26.28 -20.46 12.42
N PRO A 28 -25.89 -20.76 11.17
CA PRO A 28 -24.62 -21.44 10.97
C PRO A 28 -23.57 -20.55 11.65
N LEU A 29 -22.80 -21.13 12.54
CA LEU A 29 -21.50 -20.61 12.93
C LEU A 29 -20.68 -20.58 11.62
N GLY A 30 -20.95 -19.55 10.79
CA GLY A 30 -20.07 -19.15 9.72
C GLY A 30 -18.79 -18.72 10.41
N GLY A 31 -17.93 -19.71 10.64
CA GLY A 31 -16.55 -19.42 10.93
C GLY A 31 -16.10 -18.50 9.82
N VAL A 32 -15.77 -17.28 10.19
CA VAL A 32 -14.92 -16.45 9.35
C VAL A 32 -13.68 -17.30 9.15
N LEU A 33 -13.65 -18.03 8.01
CA LEU A 33 -12.40 -18.57 7.50
C LEU A 33 -11.57 -17.34 7.26
N ASP A 34 -10.75 -17.01 8.24
CA ASP A 34 -9.66 -16.08 8.10
C ASP A 34 -8.79 -16.70 7.01
N GLU A 35 -9.08 -16.35 5.75
CA GLU A 35 -8.18 -16.68 4.67
C GLU A 35 -6.84 -16.08 5.08
N PRO A 36 -5.80 -16.90 5.21
CA PRO A 36 -4.48 -16.39 5.52
C PRO A 36 -4.16 -15.39 4.43
N GLN A 37 -4.20 -14.10 4.75
CA GLN A 37 -3.79 -13.05 3.83
C GLN A 37 -2.36 -13.38 3.44
N LYS A 38 -2.20 -13.94 2.25
CA LYS A 38 -0.91 -14.28 1.67
C LYS A 38 -0.11 -12.98 1.64
N LYS A 39 0.82 -12.86 2.58
CA LYS A 39 1.78 -11.74 2.57
C LYS A 39 2.42 -11.73 1.18
N PRO A 40 2.45 -10.59 0.48
CA PRO A 40 3.06 -10.51 -0.83
C PRO A 40 4.45 -11.11 -0.75
N GLN A 41 4.68 -12.19 -1.48
CA GLN A 41 6.02 -12.79 -1.56
C GLN A 41 6.94 -11.79 -2.27
N LEU A 42 8.21 -11.75 -1.90
CA LEU A 42 9.22 -10.89 -2.53
C LEU A 42 9.28 -11.07 -4.06
N ALA A 43 8.92 -12.27 -4.54
CA ALA A 43 8.83 -12.60 -5.97
C ALA A 43 7.68 -11.87 -6.70
N ASP A 44 6.63 -11.45 -5.97
CA ASP A 44 5.45 -10.78 -6.53
C ASP A 44 5.58 -9.24 -6.45
N GLN A 45 6.78 -8.71 -6.18
CA GLN A 45 7.03 -7.29 -6.05
C GLN A 45 7.92 -6.77 -7.18
N PHE A 46 7.62 -5.56 -7.63
CA PHE A 46 8.46 -4.86 -8.59
C PHE A 46 9.64 -4.20 -7.87
N LEU A 47 10.86 -4.41 -8.35
CA LEU A 47 12.08 -3.84 -7.78
C LEU A 47 12.48 -2.57 -8.55
N ILE A 48 12.51 -1.46 -7.87
CA ILE A 48 13.15 -0.23 -8.34
C ILE A 48 14.55 -0.23 -7.75
N PHE A 49 15.56 -0.38 -8.58
CA PHE A 49 16.97 -0.37 -8.17
C PHE A 49 17.67 0.83 -8.81
N GLY A 50 18.60 1.45 -8.11
CA GLY A 50 19.31 2.57 -8.70
C GLY A 50 20.59 2.93 -7.97
N THR A 51 21.38 3.77 -8.65
CA THR A 51 22.60 4.34 -8.10
C THR A 51 22.55 5.86 -8.24
N VAL A 52 22.90 6.56 -7.17
CA VAL A 52 22.94 8.02 -7.09
C VAL A 52 24.37 8.51 -7.22
N PHE A 53 24.57 9.43 -8.16
CA PHE A 53 25.85 10.08 -8.43
C PHE A 53 25.71 11.60 -8.26
N GLU A 54 26.80 12.24 -7.92
CA GLU A 54 26.98 13.67 -8.14
C GLU A 54 27.17 13.95 -9.63
N GLU A 55 26.97 15.19 -10.05
CA GLU A 55 27.24 15.63 -11.42
C GLU A 55 28.70 15.40 -11.80
N SER A 56 29.62 15.52 -10.87
CA SER A 56 31.04 15.23 -11.00
C SER A 56 31.39 13.75 -11.26
N GLY A 57 30.40 12.84 -11.10
CA GLY A 57 30.55 11.39 -11.29
C GLY A 57 30.90 10.60 -10.03
N PHE A 58 31.07 11.25 -8.88
CA PHE A 58 31.23 10.52 -7.61
C PHE A 58 29.94 9.91 -7.13
N LEU A 59 30.06 8.76 -6.46
CA LEU A 59 28.94 8.11 -5.79
C LEU A 59 28.40 8.99 -4.66
N LEU A 60 27.09 9.09 -4.53
CA LEU A 60 26.45 9.91 -3.50
C LEU A 60 25.74 9.03 -2.46
N PRO A 61 26.42 8.67 -1.36
CA PRO A 61 25.77 7.97 -0.24
C PRO A 61 24.90 8.92 0.57
N GLY A 62 23.89 8.34 1.27
CA GLY A 62 23.04 9.10 2.18
C GLY A 62 21.96 9.95 1.49
N ALA A 63 21.74 9.79 0.18
CA ALA A 63 20.62 10.42 -0.51
C ALA A 63 19.30 9.77 -0.07
N GLU A 64 18.29 10.57 0.23
CA GLU A 64 16.94 10.10 0.59
C GLU A 64 16.15 9.81 -0.67
N ILE A 65 15.64 8.59 -0.78
CA ILE A 65 14.79 8.12 -1.85
C ILE A 65 13.36 8.03 -1.32
N GLN A 66 12.43 8.72 -1.96
CA GLN A 66 11.02 8.72 -1.62
C GLN A 66 10.24 8.19 -2.82
N VAL A 67 9.32 7.24 -2.59
CA VAL A 67 8.46 6.70 -3.64
C VAL A 67 7.00 6.87 -3.25
N ARG A 68 6.19 7.34 -4.21
CA ARG A 68 4.75 7.48 -4.10
C ARG A 68 4.08 6.90 -5.34
N ARG A 69 2.83 6.52 -5.26
CA ARG A 69 2.05 6.20 -6.46
C ARG A 69 1.82 7.47 -7.27
N ALA A 70 1.86 7.35 -8.58
CA ALA A 70 1.52 8.46 -9.47
C ALA A 70 0.12 9.01 -9.15
N GLY A 71 0.02 10.34 -9.05
CA GLY A 71 -1.22 11.03 -8.67
C GLY A 71 -1.52 11.09 -7.16
N GLU A 72 -0.81 10.35 -6.32
CA GLU A 72 -0.94 10.44 -4.86
C GLU A 72 0.05 11.45 -4.28
N LYS A 73 -0.37 12.20 -3.25
CA LYS A 73 0.52 13.11 -2.51
C LYS A 73 1.34 12.40 -1.44
N LYS A 74 0.86 11.25 -0.95
CA LYS A 74 1.48 10.53 0.16
C LYS A 74 2.67 9.71 -0.29
N VAL A 75 3.86 9.98 0.29
CA VAL A 75 5.03 9.10 0.19
C VAL A 75 4.77 7.82 0.98
N ARG A 76 4.87 6.68 0.32
CA ARG A 76 4.61 5.36 0.93
C ARG A 76 5.87 4.59 1.26
N TRP A 77 6.92 4.77 0.47
CA TRP A 77 8.20 4.08 0.65
C TRP A 77 9.32 5.10 0.77
N ARG A 78 10.23 4.85 1.69
CA ARG A 78 11.43 5.65 1.90
C ARG A 78 12.62 4.74 2.05
N GLN A 79 13.74 5.15 1.47
CA GLN A 79 15.00 4.47 1.53
C GLN A 79 16.14 5.49 1.50
N THR A 80 17.34 5.05 1.84
CA THR A 80 18.54 5.88 1.76
C THR A 80 19.58 5.14 0.95
N SER A 81 20.31 5.85 0.10
CA SER A 81 21.41 5.26 -0.66
C SER A 81 22.55 4.82 0.28
N ASP A 82 23.14 3.68 0.00
CA ASP A 82 24.20 3.08 0.76
C ASP A 82 25.56 3.75 0.48
N ARG A 83 26.65 3.15 0.98
CA ARG A 83 28.03 3.66 0.78
C ARG A 83 28.47 3.68 -0.68
N ARG A 84 27.80 2.90 -1.54
CA ARG A 84 28.02 2.86 -3.00
C ARG A 84 27.04 3.74 -3.76
N GLY A 85 26.23 4.55 -3.05
CA GLY A 85 25.16 5.32 -3.66
C GLY A 85 24.02 4.47 -4.17
N GLU A 86 23.98 3.15 -3.87
CA GLU A 86 22.97 2.23 -4.36
C GLU A 86 21.72 2.23 -3.45
N PHE A 87 20.55 2.02 -4.06
CA PHE A 87 19.30 1.86 -3.34
C PHE A 87 18.42 0.83 -4.03
N GLY A 88 17.50 0.21 -3.25
CA GLY A 88 16.50 -0.70 -3.77
C GLY A 88 15.19 -0.52 -3.04
N VAL A 89 14.11 -0.29 -3.78
CA VAL A 89 12.75 -0.16 -3.24
C VAL A 89 11.85 -1.18 -3.91
N ARG A 90 11.13 -1.95 -3.11
CA ARG A 90 10.14 -2.90 -3.60
C ARG A 90 8.75 -2.31 -3.46
N VAL A 91 8.00 -2.33 -4.58
CA VAL A 91 6.65 -1.78 -4.67
C VAL A 91 5.70 -2.83 -5.26
N PRO A 92 4.40 -2.75 -5.00
CA PRO A 92 3.41 -3.59 -5.68
C PRO A 92 3.46 -3.38 -7.19
N PRO A 93 3.41 -4.44 -8.01
CA PRO A 93 3.33 -4.30 -9.47
C PRO A 93 1.97 -3.76 -9.91
N GLY A 94 1.86 -3.39 -11.19
CA GLY A 94 0.60 -3.01 -11.82
C GLY A 94 0.23 -1.52 -11.67
N ALA A 95 1.13 -0.67 -11.19
CA ALA A 95 0.90 0.76 -11.06
C ALA A 95 2.09 1.58 -11.57
N GLU A 96 1.86 2.87 -11.77
CA GLU A 96 2.91 3.86 -12.00
C GLU A 96 3.31 4.49 -10.66
N TYR A 97 4.59 4.80 -10.54
CA TYR A 97 5.17 5.42 -9.37
C TYR A 97 5.98 6.66 -9.73
N GLU A 98 6.14 7.52 -8.77
CA GLU A 98 7.06 8.66 -8.86
C GLU A 98 8.10 8.49 -7.76
N LEU A 99 9.36 8.40 -8.19
CA LEU A 99 10.52 8.33 -7.32
C LEU A 99 11.17 9.69 -7.25
N THR A 100 11.40 10.19 -6.06
CA THR A 100 12.05 11.47 -5.79
C THR A 100 13.32 11.21 -4.99
N VAL A 101 14.44 11.78 -5.44
CA VAL A 101 15.74 11.71 -4.76
C VAL A 101 16.09 13.07 -4.21
N LYS A 102 16.42 13.13 -2.91
CA LYS A 102 16.81 14.32 -2.18
C LYS A 102 18.17 14.12 -1.51
N ALA A 103 19.03 15.08 -1.62
CA ALA A 103 20.30 15.10 -0.89
C ALA A 103 20.64 16.54 -0.47
N ARG A 104 21.28 16.68 0.68
CA ARG A 104 21.67 18.00 1.18
C ARG A 104 22.68 18.65 0.27
N GLY A 105 22.39 19.88 -0.20
CA GLY A 105 23.25 20.63 -1.10
C GLY A 105 23.05 20.32 -2.58
N PHE A 106 22.04 19.50 -2.92
CA PHE A 106 21.71 19.11 -4.28
C PHE A 106 20.28 19.47 -4.64
N GLU A 107 20.02 19.66 -5.92
CA GLU A 107 18.67 19.81 -6.46
C GLU A 107 17.92 18.48 -6.40
N GLU A 108 16.62 18.54 -6.03
CA GLU A 108 15.74 17.38 -6.03
C GLU A 108 15.55 16.85 -7.44
N GLN A 109 15.64 15.52 -7.61
CA GLN A 109 15.42 14.84 -8.88
C GLN A 109 14.19 13.92 -8.77
N SER A 110 13.35 13.93 -9.80
CA SER A 110 12.15 13.07 -9.85
C SER A 110 12.15 12.23 -11.13
N HIS A 111 11.78 10.95 -10.97
CA HIS A 111 11.69 9.96 -12.05
C HIS A 111 10.33 9.28 -12.02
N LYS A 112 9.75 9.05 -13.19
CA LYS A 112 8.54 8.24 -13.34
C LYS A 112 8.93 6.79 -13.58
N ILE A 113 8.29 5.88 -12.88
CA ILE A 113 8.53 4.44 -12.91
C ILE A 113 7.26 3.75 -13.35
N ASP A 114 7.34 2.89 -14.36
CA ASP A 114 6.22 2.08 -14.82
C ASP A 114 6.36 0.64 -14.34
N ALA A 115 5.71 0.31 -13.23
CA ALA A 115 5.70 -1.04 -12.67
C ALA A 115 4.53 -1.91 -13.18
N ARG A 116 3.89 -1.54 -14.30
CA ARG A 116 2.82 -2.33 -14.93
C ARG A 116 3.37 -3.48 -15.77
N THR A 117 4.60 -3.34 -16.23
CA THR A 117 5.30 -4.33 -17.04
C THR A 117 6.65 -4.67 -16.42
N GLY A 118 7.06 -5.94 -16.57
CA GLY A 118 8.32 -6.40 -15.98
C GLY A 118 8.25 -6.60 -14.47
N ASN A 119 9.42 -6.79 -13.87
CA ASN A 119 9.59 -7.01 -12.43
C ASN A 119 10.68 -6.14 -11.80
N ARG A 120 11.40 -5.38 -12.63
CA ARG A 120 12.52 -4.52 -12.19
C ARG A 120 12.72 -3.33 -13.15
N GLU A 121 13.14 -2.21 -12.59
CA GLU A 121 13.68 -1.05 -13.32
C GLU A 121 14.97 -0.60 -12.66
N ASP A 122 16.00 -0.36 -13.49
CA ASP A 122 17.31 0.11 -13.06
C ASP A 122 17.51 1.59 -13.44
N LEU A 123 17.90 2.41 -12.47
CA LEU A 123 18.03 3.86 -12.61
C LEU A 123 19.44 4.35 -12.32
N THR A 124 19.87 5.34 -13.07
CA THR A 124 21.04 6.14 -12.74
C THR A 124 20.60 7.57 -12.48
N VAL A 125 20.73 8.03 -11.23
CA VAL A 125 20.33 9.38 -10.84
C VAL A 125 21.56 10.26 -10.70
N ARG A 126 21.62 11.36 -11.44
CA ARG A 126 22.69 12.36 -11.33
C ARG A 126 22.15 13.59 -10.61
N MET A 127 22.69 13.88 -9.44
CA MET A 127 22.30 15.00 -8.60
C MET A 127 23.12 16.24 -8.98
N LYS A 128 22.43 17.33 -9.28
CA LYS A 128 23.05 18.63 -9.55
C LYS A 128 23.23 19.40 -8.24
N PRO A 129 24.41 19.99 -7.99
CA PRO A 129 24.59 20.83 -6.81
C PRO A 129 23.66 22.04 -6.88
N LEU A 130 23.16 22.48 -5.73
CA LEU A 130 22.43 23.74 -5.65
C LEU A 130 23.34 24.89 -6.01
N PRO A 131 22.86 25.87 -6.79
CA PRO A 131 23.63 27.07 -7.04
C PRO A 131 23.97 27.78 -5.73
N GLU A 132 25.18 28.33 -5.65
CA GLU A 132 25.66 29.09 -4.49
C GLU A 132 24.65 30.19 -4.12
N GLY A 133 24.17 30.16 -2.86
CA GLY A 133 23.18 31.10 -2.33
C GLY A 133 21.79 30.53 -2.01
N LYS A 134 21.45 29.34 -2.48
CA LYS A 134 20.21 28.63 -2.08
C LYS A 134 20.49 27.52 -1.05
N LYS A 135 20.85 27.92 0.17
CA LYS A 135 20.79 26.99 1.31
C LYS A 135 19.32 26.81 1.70
N LYS A 136 18.76 25.63 1.52
CA LYS A 136 17.52 25.21 2.17
C LYS A 136 17.81 24.67 3.55
#